data_2dc628e1d88b483b0d2ad13e21d184a3
#
_entry.id   2dc628e1d88b483b0d2ad13e21d184a3
#
_cell.length_a   1.000
_cell.length_b   1.000
_cell.length_c   1.000
_cell.angle_alpha   90.00
_cell.angle_beta   90.00
_cell.angle_gamma   90.00
#
_symmetry.space_group_name_H-M   'P 1'
#
loop_
_entity.id
_entity.type
_entity.pdbx_description
1 polymer ?
#
loop_
_entity_poly.entity_id
_entity_poly.type
_entity_poly.pdbx_seq_one_letter_code
_entity_poly.pdbx_strand_id
1 'polypeptide(L)'
;MIGGGGHKVGAISDTEDRYAGLVDYGRSHFGIETVQYYWSSQDVVSFDRIPYIGKLTPLSQHVYVATGFSLWGMSNGTLSGMLLADLVQGIENPWASLYDSTRATPFFTSKSLKNNLETAAHWV
;
A
#
# COMPACT_ATOMS: atom_id res chain seq x y z
N MET A 1 6.27 13.74 -16.21
CA MET A 1 6.62 12.71 -15.22
C MET A 1 6.32 11.35 -15.83
N ILE A 2 7.26 10.40 -15.73
CA ILE A 2 7.11 9.01 -16.17
C ILE A 2 7.26 8.14 -14.92
N GLY A 3 6.39 7.18 -14.74
CA GLY A 3 6.41 6.26 -13.60
C GLY A 3 6.23 4.82 -14.04
N GLY A 4 6.87 3.89 -13.34
CA GLY A 4 6.81 2.45 -13.64
C GLY A 4 7.92 1.68 -12.92
N GLY A 5 8.25 0.49 -13.45
CA GLY A 5 9.32 -0.35 -12.90
C GLY A 5 9.01 -0.93 -11.51
N GLY A 6 7.72 -0.97 -11.13
CA GLY A 6 7.30 -1.47 -9.81
C GLY A 6 7.75 -2.91 -9.56
N HIS A 7 8.20 -3.19 -8.34
CA HIS A 7 8.63 -4.52 -7.89
C HIS A 7 8.35 -4.71 -6.40
N LYS A 8 8.38 -5.97 -5.95
CA LYS A 8 8.25 -6.27 -4.51
C LYS A 8 9.50 -5.78 -3.80
N VAL A 9 9.32 -5.07 -2.68
CA VAL A 9 10.44 -4.61 -1.84
C VAL A 9 11.27 -5.80 -1.38
N GLY A 10 12.60 -5.67 -1.52
CA GLY A 10 13.54 -6.74 -1.17
C GLY A 10 13.69 -7.86 -2.20
N ALA A 11 12.89 -7.88 -3.28
CA ALA A 11 12.99 -8.91 -4.30
C ALA A 11 14.11 -8.68 -5.33
N ILE A 12 14.68 -7.49 -5.39
CA ILE A 12 15.72 -7.09 -6.34
C ILE A 12 16.83 -6.38 -5.57
N SER A 13 18.07 -6.76 -5.83
CA SER A 13 19.26 -6.14 -5.22
C SER A 13 19.69 -4.87 -5.94
N ASP A 14 19.43 -4.77 -7.26
CA ASP A 14 19.77 -3.62 -8.07
C ASP A 14 18.49 -2.95 -8.60
N THR A 15 18.28 -1.71 -8.19
CA THR A 15 17.14 -0.88 -8.61
C THR A 15 17.52 0.11 -9.71
N GLU A 16 18.80 0.28 -10.03
CA GLU A 16 19.27 1.25 -11.04
C GLU A 16 18.78 0.87 -12.43
N ASP A 17 18.74 -0.42 -12.76
CA ASP A 17 18.19 -0.92 -14.03
C ASP A 17 16.74 -0.46 -14.27
N ARG A 18 15.96 -0.28 -13.19
CA ARG A 18 14.58 0.20 -13.29
C ARG A 18 14.50 1.65 -13.71
N TYR A 19 15.40 2.48 -13.20
CA TYR A 19 15.50 3.87 -13.64
C TYR A 19 16.01 3.96 -15.08
N ALA A 20 17.01 3.18 -15.45
CA ALA A 20 17.53 3.12 -16.81
C ALA A 20 16.41 2.75 -17.80
N GLY A 21 15.62 1.72 -17.52
CA GLY A 21 14.49 1.32 -18.36
C GLY A 21 13.43 2.42 -18.53
N LEU A 22 13.13 3.18 -17.47
CA LEU A 22 12.19 4.31 -17.55
C LEU A 22 12.76 5.48 -18.37
N VAL A 23 14.05 5.74 -18.25
CA VAL A 23 14.75 6.77 -19.06
C VAL A 23 14.72 6.41 -20.53
N ASP A 24 15.05 5.15 -20.86
CA ASP A 24 15.08 4.68 -22.24
C ASP A 24 13.67 4.69 -22.86
N TYR A 25 12.67 4.30 -22.09
CA TYR A 25 11.28 4.45 -22.51
C TYR A 25 10.91 5.91 -22.79
N GLY A 26 11.31 6.81 -21.90
CA GLY A 26 11.06 8.24 -22.06
C GLY A 26 11.75 8.83 -23.28
N ARG A 27 13.00 8.44 -23.54
CA ARG A 27 13.76 8.87 -24.72
C ARG A 27 13.13 8.37 -26.02
N SER A 28 12.79 7.09 -26.05
CA SER A 28 12.27 6.46 -27.28
C SER A 28 10.85 6.89 -27.64
N HIS A 29 9.98 7.18 -26.66
CA HIS A 29 8.58 7.46 -26.92
C HIS A 29 8.22 8.96 -26.82
N PHE A 30 8.97 9.72 -26.03
CA PHE A 30 8.66 11.12 -25.77
C PHE A 30 9.80 12.09 -26.12
N GLY A 31 10.93 11.56 -26.63
CA GLY A 31 12.08 12.39 -27.06
C GLY A 31 12.71 13.19 -25.91
N ILE A 32 12.64 12.71 -24.66
CA ILE A 32 13.26 13.42 -23.55
C ILE A 32 14.78 13.39 -23.68
N GLU A 33 15.41 14.54 -23.51
CA GLU A 33 16.88 14.68 -23.59
C GLU A 33 17.51 14.51 -22.21
N THR A 34 16.91 15.09 -21.17
CA THR A 34 17.45 15.13 -19.82
C THR A 34 16.43 14.68 -18.80
N VAL A 35 16.90 14.04 -17.73
CA VAL A 35 16.11 13.69 -16.55
C VAL A 35 16.61 14.56 -15.39
N GLN A 36 15.72 15.37 -14.83
CA GLN A 36 16.07 16.30 -13.77
C GLN A 36 16.02 15.66 -12.39
N TYR A 37 15.08 14.73 -12.16
CA TYR A 37 14.85 14.11 -10.84
C TYR A 37 14.50 12.64 -10.98
N TYR A 38 15.01 11.86 -10.04
CA TYR A 38 14.67 10.46 -9.84
C TYR A 38 14.16 10.28 -8.41
N TRP A 39 13.13 9.49 -8.23
CA TRP A 39 12.70 9.06 -6.90
C TRP A 39 11.99 7.74 -7.00
N SER A 40 11.97 7.01 -5.89
CA SER A 40 11.12 5.85 -5.70
C SER A 40 10.31 6.01 -4.43
N SER A 41 9.17 5.36 -4.39
CA SER A 41 8.33 5.29 -3.20
C SER A 41 7.86 3.87 -2.98
N GLN A 42 7.63 3.53 -1.71
CA GLN A 42 7.08 2.26 -1.31
C GLN A 42 5.63 2.47 -0.89
N ASP A 43 4.79 1.48 -1.17
CA ASP A 43 3.40 1.49 -0.74
C ASP A 43 2.98 0.12 -0.21
N VAL A 44 2.08 0.15 0.75
CA VAL A 44 1.52 -1.05 1.37
C VAL A 44 0.25 -1.44 0.63
N VAL A 45 0.24 -2.68 0.14
CA VAL A 45 -0.94 -3.27 -0.50
C VAL A 45 -1.51 -4.34 0.43
N SER A 46 -2.75 -4.17 0.86
CA SER A 46 -3.47 -5.18 1.63
C SER A 46 -3.75 -6.43 0.79
N PHE A 47 -3.95 -7.58 1.42
CA PHE A 47 -4.19 -8.84 0.69
C PHE A 47 -5.44 -8.82 -0.18
N ASP A 48 -6.48 -8.14 0.27
CA ASP A 48 -7.77 -7.97 -0.42
C ASP A 48 -7.87 -6.66 -1.21
N ARG A 49 -6.81 -5.83 -1.19
CA ARG A 49 -6.73 -4.51 -1.82
C ARG A 49 -7.68 -3.47 -1.23
N ILE A 50 -8.29 -3.74 -0.09
CA ILE A 50 -9.09 -2.80 0.66
C ILE A 50 -8.25 -2.23 1.81
N PRO A 51 -8.14 -0.92 2.00
CA PRO A 51 -7.42 -0.34 3.13
C PRO A 51 -7.89 -0.88 4.49
N TYR A 52 -6.98 -0.89 5.47
CA TYR A 52 -7.28 -1.15 6.86
C TYR A 52 -7.45 0.18 7.58
N ILE A 53 -8.65 0.48 8.06
CA ILE A 53 -8.96 1.74 8.74
C ILE A 53 -9.80 1.42 9.98
N GLY A 54 -9.31 1.79 11.16
CA GLY A 54 -10.02 1.51 12.40
C GLY A 54 -9.12 1.39 13.61
N LYS A 55 -9.55 0.63 14.61
CA LYS A 55 -8.74 0.34 15.79
C LYS A 55 -7.54 -0.53 15.44
N LEU A 56 -6.38 -0.28 16.07
CA LEU A 56 -5.17 -1.07 15.81
C LEU A 56 -5.38 -2.56 16.10
N THR A 57 -6.07 -2.86 17.18
CA THR A 57 -6.48 -4.22 17.57
C THR A 57 -7.91 -4.18 18.12
N PRO A 58 -8.60 -5.31 18.25
CA PRO A 58 -9.92 -5.35 18.89
C PRO A 58 -9.92 -4.83 20.35
N LEU A 59 -8.78 -4.91 21.03
CA LEU A 59 -8.61 -4.43 22.40
C LEU A 59 -8.16 -2.97 22.51
N SER A 60 -7.78 -2.35 21.41
CA SER A 60 -7.34 -0.95 21.39
C SER A 60 -8.51 -0.01 21.65
N GLN A 61 -8.36 0.89 22.64
CA GLN A 61 -9.38 1.90 22.94
C GLN A 61 -9.10 3.23 22.24
N HIS A 62 -7.86 3.66 22.17
CA HIS A 62 -7.45 4.99 21.68
C HIS A 62 -6.33 4.93 20.65
N VAL A 63 -6.00 3.74 20.12
CA VAL A 63 -4.99 3.60 19.09
C VAL A 63 -5.67 3.12 17.81
N TYR A 64 -5.47 3.91 16.75
CA TYR A 64 -6.09 3.70 15.46
C TYR A 64 -5.04 3.51 14.39
N VAL A 65 -5.41 2.87 13.28
CA VAL A 65 -4.55 2.64 12.12
C VAL A 65 -5.30 2.97 10.83
N ALA A 66 -4.57 3.52 9.87
CA ALA A 66 -5.02 3.65 8.50
C ALA A 66 -3.83 3.29 7.58
N THR A 67 -3.96 2.23 6.79
CA THR A 67 -2.86 1.69 5.96
C THR A 67 -3.39 0.85 4.80
N GLY A 68 -2.48 0.44 3.90
CA GLY A 68 -2.84 -0.41 2.76
C GLY A 68 -3.50 0.36 1.61
N PHE A 69 -3.06 1.58 1.36
CA PHE A 69 -3.71 2.49 0.41
C PHE A 69 -3.46 2.17 -1.06
N SER A 70 -2.52 1.29 -1.37
CA SER A 70 -2.32 0.74 -2.72
C SER A 70 -2.17 1.83 -3.79
N LEU A 71 -1.31 2.84 -3.56
CA LEU A 71 -1.05 4.04 -4.39
C LEU A 71 -2.20 5.08 -4.42
N TRP A 72 -3.31 4.83 -3.73
CA TRP A 72 -4.46 5.74 -3.65
C TRP A 72 -4.46 6.57 -2.35
N GLY A 73 -3.28 7.06 -1.94
CA GLY A 73 -3.11 7.78 -0.67
C GLY A 73 -4.00 9.01 -0.52
N MET A 74 -4.24 9.77 -1.59
CA MET A 74 -5.08 10.98 -1.53
C MET A 74 -6.55 10.65 -1.22
N SER A 75 -7.15 9.76 -1.97
CA SER A 75 -8.56 9.36 -1.76
C SER A 75 -8.74 8.53 -0.49
N ASN A 76 -7.88 7.54 -0.27
CA ASN A 76 -7.96 6.69 0.92
C ASN A 76 -7.58 7.43 2.20
N GLY A 77 -6.70 8.43 2.13
CA GLY A 77 -6.40 9.33 3.25
C GLY A 77 -7.61 10.17 3.66
N THR A 78 -8.32 10.74 2.68
CA THR A 78 -9.58 11.47 2.94
C THR A 78 -10.63 10.56 3.56
N LEU A 79 -10.85 9.39 2.97
CA LEU A 79 -11.77 8.38 3.51
C LEU A 79 -11.39 7.98 4.95
N SER A 80 -10.10 7.78 5.21
CA SER A 80 -9.60 7.45 6.55
C SER A 80 -9.94 8.53 7.56
N GLY A 81 -9.76 9.80 7.18
CA GLY A 81 -10.12 10.92 8.03
C GLY A 81 -11.61 10.91 8.41
N MET A 82 -12.48 10.64 7.46
CA MET A 82 -13.93 10.55 7.69
C MET A 82 -14.27 9.38 8.62
N LEU A 83 -13.80 8.17 8.29
CA LEU A 83 -14.09 6.96 9.07
C LEU A 83 -13.56 7.03 10.50
N LEU A 84 -12.32 7.55 10.67
CA LEU A 84 -11.73 7.68 12.00
C LEU A 84 -12.40 8.79 12.82
N ALA A 85 -12.83 9.88 12.19
CA ALA A 85 -13.58 10.93 12.88
C ALA A 85 -14.92 10.41 13.42
N ASP A 86 -15.66 9.66 12.60
CA ASP A 86 -16.91 9.03 13.02
C ASP A 86 -16.68 8.02 14.14
N LEU A 87 -15.65 7.17 13.99
CA LEU A 87 -15.31 6.15 14.99
C LEU A 87 -14.93 6.76 16.35
N VAL A 88 -14.16 7.85 16.35
CA VAL A 88 -13.76 8.55 17.59
C VAL A 88 -14.96 9.21 18.27
N GLN A 89 -15.92 9.71 17.50
CA GLN A 89 -17.15 10.34 17.99
C GLN A 89 -18.25 9.34 18.34
N GLY A 90 -18.05 8.04 18.04
CA GLY A 90 -19.08 7.01 18.23
C GLY A 90 -20.24 7.09 17.24
N ILE A 91 -20.03 7.74 16.10
CA ILE A 91 -21.01 7.84 15.03
C ILE A 91 -20.95 6.58 14.16
N GLU A 92 -22.09 5.96 13.90
CA GLU A 92 -22.17 4.82 12.99
C GLU A 92 -21.91 5.25 11.54
N ASN A 93 -21.02 4.53 10.87
CA ASN A 93 -20.71 4.76 9.47
C ASN A 93 -20.95 3.47 8.67
N PRO A 94 -21.76 3.50 7.60
CA PRO A 94 -22.13 2.31 6.84
C PRO A 94 -20.92 1.61 6.16
N TRP A 95 -19.82 2.32 5.96
CA TRP A 95 -18.61 1.79 5.34
C TRP A 95 -17.61 1.21 6.35
N ALA A 96 -17.78 1.49 7.65
CA ALA A 96 -16.82 1.11 8.68
C ALA A 96 -16.48 -0.38 8.65
N SER A 97 -17.47 -1.25 8.48
CA SER A 97 -17.29 -2.71 8.46
C SER A 97 -16.44 -3.19 7.27
N LEU A 98 -16.54 -2.53 6.11
CA LEU A 98 -15.75 -2.87 4.93
C LEU A 98 -14.26 -2.59 5.15
N TYR A 99 -13.96 -1.47 5.81
CA TYR A 99 -12.58 -1.01 6.04
C TYR A 99 -12.01 -1.43 7.40
N ASP A 100 -12.78 -2.16 8.21
CA ASP A 100 -12.37 -2.55 9.56
C ASP A 100 -10.95 -3.14 9.56
N SER A 101 -10.06 -2.50 10.31
CA SER A 101 -8.67 -2.90 10.45
C SER A 101 -8.49 -4.24 11.18
N THR A 102 -9.50 -4.68 11.92
CA THR A 102 -9.49 -5.96 12.67
C THR A 102 -10.08 -7.12 11.87
N ARG A 103 -10.54 -6.88 10.63
CA ARG A 103 -11.09 -7.94 9.78
C ARG A 103 -10.05 -9.03 9.51
N ALA A 104 -10.40 -10.28 9.79
CA ALA A 104 -9.48 -11.42 9.68
C ALA A 104 -9.56 -12.13 8.32
N THR A 105 -10.64 -11.95 7.58
CA THR A 105 -10.91 -12.65 6.31
C THR A 105 -9.75 -12.64 5.32
N PRO A 106 -9.03 -11.53 5.08
CA PRO A 106 -7.92 -11.50 4.14
C PRO A 106 -6.74 -12.40 4.52
N PHE A 107 -6.57 -12.69 5.80
CA PHE A 107 -5.46 -13.52 6.30
C PHE A 107 -5.64 -15.01 6.03
N PHE A 108 -6.87 -15.47 5.83
CA PHE A 108 -7.20 -16.87 5.57
C PHE A 108 -7.28 -17.22 4.08
N THR A 109 -6.60 -16.47 3.23
CA THR A 109 -6.54 -16.75 1.80
C THR A 109 -5.27 -17.53 1.44
N SER A 110 -5.32 -18.34 0.38
CA SER A 110 -4.16 -19.06 -0.14
C SER A 110 -3.01 -18.11 -0.53
N LYS A 111 -3.36 -16.91 -1.02
CA LYS A 111 -2.40 -15.86 -1.35
C LYS A 111 -1.68 -15.31 -0.10
N SER A 112 -2.41 -15.12 0.98
CA SER A 112 -1.82 -14.68 2.26
C SER A 112 -0.85 -15.72 2.80
N LEU A 113 -1.26 -16.99 2.81
CA LEU A 113 -0.41 -18.07 3.27
C LEU A 113 0.89 -18.17 2.45
N LYS A 114 0.80 -18.10 1.13
CA LYS A 114 1.95 -18.11 0.24
C LYS A 114 2.90 -16.95 0.52
N ASN A 115 2.39 -15.72 0.64
CA ASN A 115 3.22 -14.54 0.91
C ASN A 115 3.92 -14.63 2.28
N ASN A 116 3.23 -15.15 3.31
CA ASN A 116 3.82 -15.33 4.62
C ASN A 116 4.94 -16.38 4.60
N LEU A 117 4.76 -17.48 3.87
CA LEU A 117 5.79 -18.50 3.69
C LEU A 117 7.00 -17.95 2.91
N GLU A 118 6.78 -17.19 1.85
CA GLU A 118 7.87 -16.52 1.11
C GLU A 118 8.64 -15.55 2.03
N THR A 119 7.94 -14.77 2.84
CA THR A 119 8.57 -13.84 3.78
C THR A 119 9.40 -14.60 4.81
N ALA A 120 8.87 -15.67 5.39
CA ALA A 120 9.61 -16.50 6.34
C ALA A 120 10.87 -17.12 5.72
N ALA A 121 10.80 -17.54 4.45
CA ALA A 121 11.95 -18.10 3.72
C ALA A 121 13.08 -17.07 3.45
N HIS A 122 12.77 -15.78 3.44
CA HIS A 122 13.76 -14.71 3.28
C HIS A 122 14.42 -14.27 4.61
N TRP A 123 13.92 -14.75 5.76
CA TRP A 123 14.46 -14.44 7.08
C TRP A 123 15.46 -15.51 7.59
N VAL A 124 15.62 -16.59 6.84
CA VAL A 124 16.57 -17.69 7.10
C VAL A 124 17.70 -17.65 6.08
#